data_8ffd05444ed7b3e203fe62851eafe080
#
_entry.id   8ffd05444ed7b3e203fe62851eafe080
#
_cell.length_a   1.000
_cell.length_b   1.000
_cell.length_c   1.000
_cell.angle_alpha   90.00
_cell.angle_beta   90.00
_cell.angle_gamma   90.00
#
_symmetry.space_group_name_H-M   'P 1'
#
loop_
_entity.id
_entity.type
_entity.pdbx_description
1 polymer ?
#
loop_
_entity_poly.entity_id
_entity_poly.type
_entity_poly.pdbx_seq_one_letter_code
_entity_poly.pdbx_strand_id
1 'polypeptide(L)'
;MTASAGRPSPDPWAVPDTPLLARSAHARLAERRADQQFLDEGWAASSSRVLLVSPSGTVAVTGGADQPNLVLLPPHRVTHPGVRVFLGAAGGTLYFALLASASVDDAGWRTLREVGAHLTDLEVGLLTSAVALQAWHRRHPRCPRCGAATEVAQAGWTRLCPVDGSEHFPRTDPAVIMLVHDGAGHCILARGPDWKPGRMSVLAGFVEAGESAEAAVAREVREEVGIAIRDIRYAGSQPHPFPASLMLGFSARLDGDPTLRIDGSEIVEAGWFSRAEVRRTADWGAEGLADPAGAPTLRGLPSTMSIARQLINSWLAAED
;
A
#
# COMPACT_ATOMS: atom_id res chain seq x y z
N MET A 1 -46.51 5.51 -10.62
CA MET A 1 -45.91 5.19 -9.31
C MET A 1 -44.65 4.39 -9.60
N THR A 2 -43.52 5.05 -9.71
CA THR A 2 -42.20 4.42 -9.92
C THR A 2 -41.62 4.07 -8.55
N ALA A 3 -41.49 2.77 -8.28
CA ALA A 3 -40.83 2.27 -7.08
C ALA A 3 -39.38 2.74 -7.09
N SER A 4 -39.00 3.54 -6.09
CA SER A 4 -37.61 3.87 -5.79
C SER A 4 -36.90 2.57 -5.43
N ALA A 5 -36.03 2.09 -6.31
CA ALA A 5 -35.09 1.02 -5.96
C ALA A 5 -34.19 1.55 -4.84
N GLY A 6 -34.41 1.08 -3.62
CA GLY A 6 -33.54 1.37 -2.47
C GLY A 6 -32.10 1.04 -2.83
N ARG A 7 -31.15 1.93 -2.47
CA ARG A 7 -29.72 1.58 -2.53
C ARG A 7 -29.53 0.28 -1.77
N PRO A 8 -28.80 -0.71 -2.33
CA PRO A 8 -28.46 -1.90 -1.57
C PRO A 8 -27.77 -1.46 -0.27
N SER A 9 -28.12 -2.12 0.82
CA SER A 9 -27.42 -1.93 2.11
C SER A 9 -25.91 -2.07 1.86
N PRO A 10 -25.07 -1.18 2.38
CA PRO A 10 -23.63 -1.30 2.20
C PRO A 10 -23.20 -2.68 2.67
N ASP A 11 -22.34 -3.34 1.89
CA ASP A 11 -21.77 -4.64 2.27
C ASP A 11 -21.08 -4.45 3.63
N PRO A 12 -21.49 -5.14 4.70
CA PRO A 12 -20.92 -4.97 6.03
C PRO A 12 -19.43 -5.35 6.08
N TRP A 13 -18.93 -6.01 5.04
CA TRP A 13 -17.53 -6.42 4.90
C TRP A 13 -16.70 -5.48 4.03
N ALA A 14 -17.32 -4.51 3.36
CA ALA A 14 -16.57 -3.48 2.64
C ALA A 14 -15.72 -2.67 3.62
N VAL A 15 -14.50 -2.35 3.25
CA VAL A 15 -13.70 -1.37 4.00
C VAL A 15 -14.47 -0.04 3.95
N PRO A 16 -15.01 0.47 5.07
CA PRO A 16 -15.96 1.58 5.07
C PRO A 16 -15.36 2.88 4.54
N ASP A 17 -14.05 3.05 4.71
CA ASP A 17 -13.29 4.22 4.30
C ASP A 17 -12.25 3.87 3.23
N THR A 18 -11.87 4.85 2.42
CA THR A 18 -10.76 4.70 1.49
C THR A 18 -9.49 4.34 2.26
N PRO A 19 -8.81 3.22 1.93
CA PRO A 19 -7.57 2.83 2.59
C PRO A 19 -6.55 3.96 2.63
N LEU A 20 -5.85 4.13 3.76
CA LEU A 20 -5.08 5.33 4.05
C LEU A 20 -4.06 5.71 2.97
N LEU A 21 -3.37 4.74 2.37
CA LEU A 21 -2.43 5.01 1.27
C LEU A 21 -3.11 5.09 -0.11
N ALA A 22 -4.41 4.82 -0.20
CA ALA A 22 -5.20 4.97 -1.43
C ALA A 22 -5.88 6.35 -1.53
N ARG A 23 -5.83 7.16 -0.47
CA ARG A 23 -6.36 8.53 -0.46
C ARG A 23 -5.62 9.39 -1.46
N SER A 24 -6.33 10.26 -2.15
CA SER A 24 -5.76 11.17 -3.14
C SER A 24 -6.72 12.33 -3.39
N ALA A 25 -6.20 13.54 -3.44
CA ALA A 25 -6.97 14.76 -3.72
C ALA A 25 -6.34 15.57 -4.87
N HIS A 26 -5.66 14.91 -5.82
CA HIS A 26 -5.11 15.55 -7.02
C HIS A 26 -5.52 14.83 -8.30
N ALA A 27 -5.67 15.58 -9.37
CA ALA A 27 -5.83 15.04 -10.72
C ALA A 27 -4.45 14.66 -11.28
N ARG A 28 -4.28 13.43 -11.72
CA ARG A 28 -2.98 12.92 -12.24
C ARG A 28 -2.60 13.50 -13.60
N LEU A 29 -3.56 14.00 -14.39
CA LEU A 29 -3.38 14.61 -15.71
C LEU A 29 -2.44 13.79 -16.61
N ALA A 30 -2.72 12.49 -16.72
CA ALA A 30 -1.87 11.56 -17.47
C ALA A 30 -1.70 11.96 -18.94
N GLU A 31 -2.72 12.58 -19.55
CA GLU A 31 -2.76 13.09 -20.91
C GLU A 31 -1.77 14.26 -21.16
N ARG A 32 -1.32 14.91 -20.08
CA ARG A 32 -0.36 16.03 -20.16
C ARG A 32 1.10 15.59 -20.05
N ARG A 33 1.37 14.31 -19.78
CA ARG A 33 2.74 13.80 -19.55
C ARG A 33 3.62 13.81 -20.78
N ALA A 34 3.04 13.86 -21.98
CA ALA A 34 3.76 13.98 -23.25
C ALA A 34 3.94 15.44 -23.71
N ASP A 35 3.28 16.40 -23.07
CA ASP A 35 3.31 17.83 -23.44
C ASP A 35 4.52 18.51 -22.78
N GLN A 36 5.65 18.50 -23.50
CA GLN A 36 6.91 19.04 -23.00
C GLN A 36 6.82 20.54 -22.68
N GLN A 37 6.09 21.31 -23.51
CA GLN A 37 5.93 22.75 -23.27
C GLN A 37 5.19 22.99 -21.94
N PHE A 38 4.06 22.30 -21.71
CA PHE A 38 3.32 22.39 -20.47
C PHE A 38 4.16 22.00 -19.26
N LEU A 39 4.98 20.98 -19.38
CA LEU A 39 5.85 20.50 -18.29
C LEU A 39 6.96 21.51 -17.96
N ASP A 40 7.57 22.12 -18.98
CA ASP A 40 8.63 23.09 -18.80
C ASP A 40 8.10 24.43 -18.25
N GLU A 41 6.97 24.91 -18.75
CA GLU A 41 6.27 26.08 -18.21
C GLU A 41 5.86 25.83 -16.74
N GLY A 42 5.29 24.64 -16.47
CA GLY A 42 4.92 24.24 -15.10
C GLY A 42 6.11 24.16 -14.16
N TRP A 43 7.25 23.63 -14.62
CA TRP A 43 8.47 23.58 -13.80
C TRP A 43 9.08 24.97 -13.59
N ALA A 44 8.95 25.89 -14.53
CA ALA A 44 9.43 27.26 -14.38
C ALA A 44 8.52 28.11 -13.47
N ALA A 45 7.27 27.73 -13.28
CA ALA A 45 6.29 28.49 -12.52
C ALA A 45 6.59 28.47 -11.01
N SER A 46 6.68 29.64 -10.36
CA SER A 46 6.89 29.77 -8.91
C SER A 46 5.72 29.23 -8.06
N SER A 47 4.52 29.11 -8.66
CA SER A 47 3.32 28.53 -8.04
C SER A 47 3.38 27.00 -7.98
N SER A 48 4.18 26.34 -8.78
CA SER A 48 4.36 24.88 -8.75
C SER A 48 5.08 24.42 -7.49
N ARG A 49 4.90 23.17 -7.12
CA ARG A 49 5.50 22.55 -5.95
C ARG A 49 6.21 21.25 -6.30
N VAL A 50 7.37 21.05 -5.70
CA VAL A 50 8.22 19.88 -5.92
C VAL A 50 8.44 19.14 -4.61
N LEU A 51 8.13 17.86 -4.60
CA LEU A 51 8.49 16.92 -3.55
C LEU A 51 9.88 16.34 -3.84
N LEU A 52 10.86 16.59 -2.98
CA LEU A 52 12.18 15.99 -3.09
C LEU A 52 12.16 14.62 -2.41
N VAL A 53 12.48 13.57 -3.18
CA VAL A 53 12.52 12.18 -2.69
C VAL A 53 13.95 11.66 -2.76
N SER A 54 14.45 11.14 -1.67
CA SER A 54 15.81 10.58 -1.58
C SER A 54 15.92 9.23 -2.31
N PRO A 55 17.14 8.74 -2.55
CA PRO A 55 17.35 7.39 -3.08
C PRO A 55 16.76 6.27 -2.21
N SER A 56 16.64 6.48 -0.90
CA SER A 56 16.02 5.53 0.03
C SER A 56 14.48 5.59 0.05
N GLY A 57 13.88 6.60 -0.62
CA GLY A 57 12.44 6.82 -0.64
C GLY A 57 11.93 7.62 0.56
N THR A 58 12.81 8.33 1.26
CA THR A 58 12.45 9.27 2.34
C THR A 58 12.18 10.65 1.77
N VAL A 59 11.48 11.47 2.54
CA VAL A 59 11.14 12.87 2.23
C VAL A 59 11.31 13.75 3.45
N ALA A 60 11.60 15.02 3.24
CA ALA A 60 11.64 16.00 4.31
C ALA A 60 10.22 16.30 4.80
N VAL A 61 10.04 16.35 6.13
CA VAL A 61 8.77 16.69 6.77
C VAL A 61 8.98 17.78 7.82
N THR A 62 7.91 18.54 8.08
CA THR A 62 7.80 19.51 9.17
C THR A 62 6.60 19.18 10.04
N GLY A 63 6.48 19.80 11.21
CA GLY A 63 5.41 19.52 12.17
C GLY A 63 5.77 18.40 13.14
N GLY A 64 4.81 18.06 14.01
CA GLY A 64 4.94 16.98 14.98
C GLY A 64 4.65 15.61 14.41
N ALA A 65 4.90 14.56 15.20
CA ALA A 65 4.66 13.17 14.79
C ALA A 65 3.18 12.91 14.41
N ASP A 66 2.24 13.55 15.10
CA ASP A 66 0.80 13.38 14.87
C ASP A 66 0.23 14.28 13.76
N GLN A 67 0.99 15.29 13.34
CA GLN A 67 0.60 16.23 12.29
C GLN A 67 1.81 16.58 11.41
N PRO A 68 2.39 15.62 10.71
CA PRO A 68 3.46 15.89 9.76
C PRO A 68 2.91 16.59 8.51
N ASN A 69 3.72 17.46 7.91
CA ASN A 69 3.45 18.05 6.61
C ASN A 69 4.64 17.82 5.70
N LEU A 70 4.41 17.52 4.43
CA LEU A 70 5.49 17.39 3.46
C LEU A 70 6.14 18.75 3.18
N VAL A 71 7.46 18.76 3.09
CA VAL A 71 8.19 19.94 2.61
C VAL A 71 8.09 19.97 1.08
N LEU A 72 7.23 20.85 0.57
CA LEU A 72 7.02 21.07 -0.86
C LEU A 72 7.75 22.36 -1.27
N LEU A 73 8.79 22.22 -2.08
CA LEU A 73 9.65 23.31 -2.49
C LEU A 73 9.17 23.96 -3.80
N PRO A 74 9.33 25.28 -4.01
CA PRO A 74 9.20 25.84 -5.34
C PRO A 74 10.34 25.31 -6.24
N PRO A 75 10.11 25.11 -7.56
CA PRO A 75 11.07 24.43 -8.44
C PRO A 75 12.47 25.05 -8.46
N HIS A 76 12.59 26.38 -8.38
CA HIS A 76 13.89 27.09 -8.36
C HIS A 76 14.77 26.80 -7.13
N ARG A 77 14.18 26.24 -6.06
CA ARG A 77 14.89 25.81 -4.85
C ARG A 77 15.42 24.37 -4.96
N VAL A 78 15.08 23.65 -6.03
CA VAL A 78 15.44 22.24 -6.21
C VAL A 78 16.59 22.14 -7.21
N THR A 79 17.82 22.03 -6.69
CA THR A 79 19.06 22.03 -7.49
C THR A 79 19.74 20.66 -7.58
N HIS A 80 19.15 19.63 -6.95
CA HIS A 80 19.73 18.30 -6.91
C HIS A 80 19.60 17.57 -8.25
N PRO A 81 20.58 16.74 -8.63
CA PRO A 81 20.45 15.87 -9.79
C PRO A 81 19.43 14.74 -9.52
N GLY A 82 18.63 14.39 -10.53
CA GLY A 82 17.63 13.35 -10.37
C GLY A 82 16.64 13.26 -11.52
N VAL A 83 15.66 12.38 -11.38
CA VAL A 83 14.56 12.23 -12.33
C VAL A 83 13.42 13.15 -11.93
N ARG A 84 13.06 14.06 -12.85
CA ARG A 84 11.87 14.90 -12.71
C ARG A 84 10.62 14.09 -13.06
N VAL A 85 9.63 14.11 -12.17
CA VAL A 85 8.36 13.41 -12.36
C VAL A 85 7.20 14.41 -12.22
N PHE A 86 6.26 14.40 -13.16
CA PHE A 86 5.01 15.13 -13.00
C PHE A 86 3.98 14.28 -12.27
N LEU A 87 3.51 14.74 -11.11
CA LEU A 87 2.56 14.01 -10.28
C LEU A 87 1.11 14.38 -10.58
N GLY A 88 0.85 15.62 -11.03
CA GLY A 88 -0.51 16.10 -11.34
C GLY A 88 -0.78 17.51 -10.84
N ALA A 89 -2.05 17.82 -10.58
CA ALA A 89 -2.50 19.14 -10.16
C ALA A 89 -3.61 19.08 -9.11
N ALA A 90 -3.64 20.07 -8.21
CA ALA A 90 -4.73 20.30 -7.28
C ALA A 90 -4.82 21.80 -6.99
N GLY A 91 -6.06 22.37 -6.95
CA GLY A 91 -6.30 23.76 -6.60
C GLY A 91 -5.53 24.78 -7.46
N GLY A 92 -5.29 24.49 -8.74
CA GLY A 92 -4.51 25.34 -9.65
C GLY A 92 -2.98 25.23 -9.51
N THR A 93 -2.47 24.43 -8.58
CA THR A 93 -1.05 24.17 -8.36
C THR A 93 -0.63 22.89 -9.10
N LEU A 94 0.49 22.95 -9.84
CA LEU A 94 1.11 21.76 -10.42
C LEU A 94 2.10 21.15 -9.42
N TYR A 95 2.06 19.84 -9.30
CA TYR A 95 2.92 19.06 -8.39
C TYR A 95 3.88 18.18 -9.17
N PHE A 96 5.13 18.28 -8.80
CA PHE A 96 6.21 17.44 -9.33
C PHE A 96 6.89 16.69 -8.19
N ALA A 97 7.64 15.66 -8.52
CA ALA A 97 8.68 15.12 -7.66
C ALA A 97 10.03 15.23 -8.35
N LEU A 98 11.08 15.43 -7.57
CA LEU A 98 12.45 15.16 -7.98
C LEU A 98 12.93 13.91 -7.23
N LEU A 99 13.16 12.84 -7.98
CA LEU A 99 13.71 11.59 -7.48
C LEU A 99 15.23 11.72 -7.49
N ALA A 100 15.82 12.04 -6.35
CA ALA A 100 17.25 12.35 -6.25
C ALA A 100 18.11 11.12 -6.58
N SER A 101 19.20 11.34 -7.31
CA SER A 101 20.17 10.30 -7.66
C SER A 101 21.30 10.16 -6.63
N ALA A 102 21.47 11.12 -5.74
CA ALA A 102 22.44 11.12 -4.64
C ALA A 102 21.73 11.33 -3.30
N SER A 103 22.40 10.96 -2.20
CA SER A 103 21.85 11.16 -0.85
C SER A 103 21.60 12.63 -0.57
N VAL A 104 20.42 12.91 -0.07
CA VAL A 104 19.93 14.25 0.31
C VAL A 104 19.26 14.21 1.69
N ASP A 105 19.32 13.04 2.34
CA ASP A 105 18.66 12.81 3.62
C ASP A 105 19.37 13.54 4.76
N ASP A 106 18.58 14.01 5.73
CA ASP A 106 19.03 14.47 7.01
C ASP A 106 18.14 13.95 8.16
N ALA A 107 18.37 14.42 9.39
CA ALA A 107 17.63 13.95 10.57
C ALA A 107 16.11 14.21 10.55
N GLY A 108 15.63 15.12 9.68
CA GLY A 108 14.22 15.47 9.53
C GLY A 108 13.47 14.63 8.47
N TRP A 109 14.18 13.73 7.78
CA TRP A 109 13.57 12.94 6.70
C TRP A 109 12.85 11.71 7.24
N ARG A 110 11.72 11.37 6.61
CA ARG A 110 10.83 10.27 7.03
C ARG A 110 10.38 9.43 5.84
N THR A 111 10.09 8.19 6.11
CA THR A 111 9.50 7.26 5.14
C THR A 111 7.99 7.43 5.05
N LEU A 112 7.40 7.00 3.93
CA LEU A 112 5.94 6.89 3.79
C LEU A 112 5.32 6.03 4.90
N ARG A 113 6.00 5.00 5.39
CA ARG A 113 5.52 4.15 6.50
C ARG A 113 5.35 4.89 7.81
N GLU A 114 6.22 5.86 8.07
CA GLU A 114 6.18 6.64 9.32
C GLU A 114 5.11 7.72 9.29
N VAL A 115 4.87 8.35 8.14
CA VAL A 115 4.02 9.54 8.09
C VAL A 115 2.70 9.37 7.34
N GLY A 116 2.57 8.35 6.50
CA GLY A 116 1.43 8.22 5.56
C GLY A 116 0.05 8.21 6.21
N ALA A 117 -0.07 7.72 7.45
CA ALA A 117 -1.33 7.71 8.17
C ALA A 117 -1.84 9.13 8.55
N HIS A 118 -0.91 10.06 8.77
CA HIS A 118 -1.18 11.39 9.33
C HIS A 118 -1.15 12.51 8.27
N LEU A 119 -0.74 12.19 7.03
CA LEU A 119 -0.73 13.14 5.92
C LEU A 119 -2.15 13.43 5.41
N THR A 120 -2.33 14.61 4.82
CA THR A 120 -3.57 14.96 4.09
C THR A 120 -3.74 14.05 2.86
N ASP A 121 -4.97 13.98 2.31
CA ASP A 121 -5.27 13.18 1.11
C ASP A 121 -4.41 13.59 -0.10
N LEU A 122 -4.13 14.88 -0.23
CA LEU A 122 -3.22 15.39 -1.27
C LEU A 122 -1.81 14.87 -1.06
N GLU A 123 -1.25 15.06 0.13
CA GLU A 123 0.13 14.72 0.43
C GLU A 123 0.40 13.21 0.35
N VAL A 124 -0.50 12.39 0.89
CA VAL A 124 -0.33 10.94 0.81
C VAL A 124 -0.43 10.44 -0.63
N GLY A 125 -1.32 10.99 -1.45
CA GLY A 125 -1.43 10.66 -2.88
C GLY A 125 -0.16 11.01 -3.67
N LEU A 126 0.42 12.19 -3.42
CA LEU A 126 1.68 12.64 -4.03
C LEU A 126 2.84 11.74 -3.59
N LEU A 127 2.99 11.52 -2.27
CA LEU A 127 4.10 10.75 -1.70
C LEU A 127 4.06 9.28 -2.12
N THR A 128 2.88 8.64 -2.09
CA THR A 128 2.71 7.24 -2.50
C THR A 128 3.15 7.04 -3.94
N SER A 129 2.75 7.93 -4.85
CA SER A 129 3.16 7.89 -6.25
C SER A 129 4.66 8.12 -6.43
N ALA A 130 5.22 9.11 -5.73
CA ALA A 130 6.63 9.46 -5.82
C ALA A 130 7.54 8.33 -5.31
N VAL A 131 7.20 7.70 -4.17
CA VAL A 131 7.95 6.56 -3.61
C VAL A 131 7.88 5.34 -4.52
N ALA A 132 6.72 5.04 -5.10
CA ALA A 132 6.58 3.95 -6.07
C ALA A 132 7.49 4.16 -7.30
N LEU A 133 7.48 5.36 -7.86
CA LEU A 133 8.33 5.71 -9.01
C LEU A 133 9.82 5.73 -8.65
N GLN A 134 10.20 6.23 -7.47
CA GLN A 134 11.58 6.18 -7.00
C GLN A 134 12.08 4.73 -6.91
N ALA A 135 11.30 3.84 -6.28
CA ALA A 135 11.65 2.43 -6.17
C ALA A 135 11.80 1.78 -7.56
N TRP A 136 10.90 2.10 -8.49
CA TRP A 136 10.94 1.56 -9.84
C TRP A 136 12.12 2.08 -10.65
N HIS A 137 12.35 3.39 -10.74
CA HIS A 137 13.47 3.97 -11.49
C HIS A 137 14.83 3.45 -11.02
N ARG A 138 14.98 3.26 -9.71
CA ARG A 138 16.21 2.71 -9.12
C ARG A 138 16.46 1.26 -9.48
N ARG A 139 15.40 0.43 -9.54
CA ARG A 139 15.51 -1.01 -9.75
C ARG A 139 15.49 -1.43 -11.22
N HIS A 140 14.93 -0.59 -12.09
CA HIS A 140 14.71 -0.92 -13.50
C HIS A 140 15.36 0.11 -14.46
N PRO A 141 16.67 0.42 -14.31
CA PRO A 141 17.33 1.40 -15.17
C PRO A 141 17.69 0.84 -16.56
N ARG A 142 17.49 -0.48 -16.77
CA ARG A 142 17.87 -1.17 -17.99
C ARG A 142 16.66 -1.83 -18.67
N CYS A 143 16.74 -1.94 -20.00
CA CYS A 143 15.77 -2.68 -20.81
C CYS A 143 15.84 -4.19 -20.48
N PRO A 144 14.73 -4.84 -20.10
CA PRO A 144 14.71 -6.28 -19.83
C PRO A 144 14.87 -7.13 -21.09
N ARG A 145 14.75 -6.55 -22.29
CA ARG A 145 14.86 -7.27 -23.57
C ARG A 145 16.30 -7.31 -24.10
N CYS A 146 17.03 -6.19 -24.02
CA CYS A 146 18.37 -6.07 -24.62
C CYS A 146 19.48 -5.67 -23.62
N GLY A 147 19.14 -5.34 -22.36
CA GLY A 147 20.10 -4.94 -21.32
C GLY A 147 20.59 -3.48 -21.43
N ALA A 148 20.24 -2.75 -22.49
CA ALA A 148 20.66 -1.37 -22.67
C ALA A 148 20.10 -0.44 -21.57
N ALA A 149 20.81 0.64 -21.25
CA ALA A 149 20.29 1.69 -20.38
C ALA A 149 19.07 2.34 -21.07
N THR A 150 18.02 2.57 -20.29
CA THR A 150 16.79 3.20 -20.79
C THR A 150 16.71 4.66 -20.40
N GLU A 151 16.01 5.46 -21.19
CA GLU A 151 15.77 6.88 -20.97
C GLU A 151 14.42 7.11 -20.29
N VAL A 152 14.33 8.17 -19.50
CA VAL A 152 13.07 8.57 -18.83
C VAL A 152 12.17 9.27 -19.85
N ALA A 153 10.91 8.85 -19.92
CA ALA A 153 9.89 9.40 -20.81
C ALA A 153 8.58 9.65 -20.05
N GLN A 154 7.60 10.27 -20.75
CA GLN A 154 6.26 10.55 -20.20
C GLN A 154 6.32 11.18 -18.79
N ALA A 155 7.14 12.24 -18.67
CA ALA A 155 7.32 12.97 -17.41
C ALA A 155 7.62 12.03 -16.20
N GLY A 156 8.46 11.02 -16.39
CA GLY A 156 8.88 10.08 -15.36
C GLY A 156 7.99 8.85 -15.17
N TRP A 157 6.94 8.68 -15.96
CA TRP A 157 6.02 7.53 -15.84
C TRP A 157 6.32 6.38 -16.80
N THR A 158 7.31 6.54 -17.68
CA THR A 158 7.74 5.52 -18.63
C THR A 158 9.25 5.56 -18.78
N ARG A 159 9.84 4.47 -19.16
CA ARG A 159 11.23 4.41 -19.64
C ARG A 159 11.24 3.86 -21.07
N LEU A 160 12.01 4.47 -21.95
CA LEU A 160 12.15 4.11 -23.35
C LEU A 160 13.53 3.47 -23.57
N CYS A 161 13.58 2.35 -24.27
CA CYS A 161 14.85 1.77 -24.71
C CYS A 161 15.30 2.44 -26.02
N PRO A 162 16.47 3.11 -26.07
CA PRO A 162 16.96 3.75 -27.28
C PRO A 162 17.45 2.75 -28.33
N VAL A 163 17.65 1.47 -27.97
CA VAL A 163 18.17 0.43 -28.86
C VAL A 163 17.06 -0.33 -29.59
N ASP A 164 16.02 -0.74 -28.89
CA ASP A 164 14.92 -1.55 -29.46
C ASP A 164 13.57 -0.84 -29.50
N GLY A 165 13.48 0.41 -29.04
CA GLY A 165 12.27 1.22 -29.03
C GLY A 165 11.19 0.78 -28.05
N SER A 166 11.45 -0.22 -27.20
CA SER A 166 10.45 -0.71 -26.27
C SER A 166 10.21 0.27 -25.10
N GLU A 167 8.94 0.43 -24.78
CA GLU A 167 8.49 1.20 -23.60
C GLU A 167 8.35 0.28 -22.39
N HIS A 168 8.76 0.79 -21.24
CA HIS A 168 8.68 0.10 -19.95
C HIS A 168 7.92 0.96 -18.96
N PHE A 169 6.94 0.36 -18.30
CA PHE A 169 6.05 1.00 -17.33
C PHE A 169 6.41 0.64 -15.90
N PRO A 170 6.03 1.45 -14.90
CA PRO A 170 6.21 1.10 -13.50
C PRO A 170 5.58 -0.26 -13.18
N ARG A 171 6.37 -1.10 -12.52
CA ARG A 171 5.90 -2.40 -12.06
C ARG A 171 4.88 -2.23 -10.94
N THR A 172 3.80 -2.98 -11.01
CA THR A 172 2.81 -3.12 -9.95
C THR A 172 2.49 -4.60 -9.79
N ASP A 173 2.80 -5.16 -8.63
CA ASP A 173 2.61 -6.57 -8.35
C ASP A 173 1.29 -6.75 -7.58
N PRO A 174 0.26 -7.42 -8.14
CA PRO A 174 -0.98 -7.67 -7.43
C PRO A 174 -0.73 -8.71 -6.32
N ALA A 175 -1.20 -8.39 -5.11
CA ALA A 175 -1.17 -9.28 -3.96
C ALA A 175 -2.53 -9.27 -3.28
N VAL A 176 -3.06 -10.43 -2.96
CA VAL A 176 -4.29 -10.54 -2.17
C VAL A 176 -3.97 -10.46 -0.68
N ILE A 177 -4.89 -9.91 0.08
CA ILE A 177 -4.85 -9.88 1.55
C ILE A 177 -6.26 -10.13 2.06
N MET A 178 -6.43 -11.11 2.93
CA MET A 178 -7.77 -11.59 3.25
C MET A 178 -7.98 -11.80 4.75
N LEU A 179 -9.11 -11.30 5.25
CA LEU A 179 -9.64 -11.68 6.54
C LEU A 179 -10.54 -12.89 6.37
N VAL A 180 -10.16 -14.01 6.99
CA VAL A 180 -10.95 -15.25 7.03
C VAL A 180 -11.66 -15.36 8.38
N HIS A 181 -12.98 -15.61 8.37
CA HIS A 181 -13.79 -15.72 9.57
C HIS A 181 -14.66 -16.97 9.57
N ASP A 182 -15.08 -17.42 10.77
CA ASP A 182 -15.93 -18.62 10.94
C ASP A 182 -17.44 -18.33 10.81
N GLY A 183 -17.85 -17.05 10.83
CA GLY A 183 -19.23 -16.61 10.91
C GLY A 183 -19.84 -16.76 12.31
N ALA A 184 -19.02 -17.04 13.33
CA ALA A 184 -19.42 -17.23 14.74
C ALA A 184 -18.56 -16.38 15.68
N GLY A 185 -17.98 -15.30 15.16
CA GLY A 185 -17.26 -14.30 15.96
C GLY A 185 -15.75 -14.51 16.09
N HIS A 186 -15.13 -15.41 15.30
CA HIS A 186 -13.68 -15.58 15.24
C HIS A 186 -13.13 -15.29 13.85
N CYS A 187 -11.89 -14.79 13.80
CA CYS A 187 -11.12 -14.66 12.56
C CYS A 187 -9.75 -15.32 12.70
N ILE A 188 -9.14 -15.64 11.56
CA ILE A 188 -7.76 -16.13 11.50
C ILE A 188 -6.81 -14.95 11.50
N LEU A 189 -5.82 -15.02 12.39
CA LEU A 189 -4.62 -14.20 12.32
C LEU A 189 -3.41 -15.11 12.35
N ALA A 190 -2.35 -14.70 11.66
CA ALA A 190 -1.14 -15.48 11.46
C ALA A 190 0.12 -14.63 11.57
N ARG A 191 1.25 -15.29 11.75
CA ARG A 191 2.57 -14.69 11.88
C ARG A 191 3.59 -15.36 10.98
N GLY A 192 4.30 -14.56 10.19
CA GLY A 192 5.50 -15.01 9.47
C GLY A 192 6.73 -15.13 10.39
N PRO A 193 7.77 -15.85 9.95
CA PRO A 193 8.96 -16.14 10.76
C PRO A 193 9.73 -14.89 11.23
N ASP A 194 9.76 -13.85 10.42
CA ASP A 194 10.52 -12.62 10.68
C ASP A 194 9.83 -11.67 11.68
N TRP A 195 8.60 -11.96 12.08
CA TRP A 195 7.88 -11.11 13.00
C TRP A 195 8.08 -11.56 14.45
N LYS A 196 8.07 -10.59 15.36
CA LYS A 196 8.15 -10.88 16.79
C LYS A 196 6.96 -11.76 17.23
N PRO A 197 7.15 -12.69 18.18
CA PRO A 197 6.08 -13.49 18.76
C PRO A 197 4.89 -12.62 19.21
N GLY A 198 3.68 -13.04 18.85
CA GLY A 198 2.45 -12.33 19.16
C GLY A 198 2.07 -11.18 18.22
N ARG A 199 2.93 -10.77 17.29
CA ARG A 199 2.57 -9.87 16.21
C ARG A 199 1.90 -10.64 15.10
N MET A 200 0.60 -10.45 14.92
CA MET A 200 -0.16 -11.19 13.94
C MET A 200 -0.90 -10.27 12.98
N SER A 201 -1.17 -10.77 11.79
CA SER A 201 -1.92 -10.11 10.74
C SER A 201 -2.87 -11.08 10.07
N VAL A 202 -3.71 -10.59 9.19
CA VAL A 202 -4.47 -11.39 8.23
C VAL A 202 -3.51 -12.02 7.21
N LEU A 203 -3.96 -13.08 6.52
CA LEU A 203 -3.21 -13.81 5.49
C LEU A 203 -3.01 -12.95 4.24
N ALA A 204 -1.93 -13.16 3.51
CA ALA A 204 -1.64 -12.41 2.28
C ALA A 204 -0.62 -13.11 1.40
N GLY A 205 -0.84 -13.10 0.07
CA GLY A 205 0.09 -13.65 -0.89
C GLY A 205 0.00 -13.01 -2.26
N PHE A 206 0.91 -13.32 -3.16
CA PHE A 206 0.91 -12.78 -4.51
C PHE A 206 -0.07 -13.51 -5.42
N VAL A 207 -0.69 -12.76 -6.33
CA VAL A 207 -1.44 -13.34 -7.44
C VAL A 207 -0.44 -13.89 -8.45
N GLU A 208 -0.58 -15.17 -8.81
CA GLU A 208 0.28 -15.82 -9.80
C GLU A 208 -0.13 -15.48 -11.25
N ALA A 209 0.80 -15.68 -12.17
CA ALA A 209 0.55 -15.41 -13.59
C ALA A 209 -0.57 -16.32 -14.13
N GLY A 210 -1.65 -15.72 -14.62
CA GLY A 210 -2.83 -16.43 -15.14
C GLY A 210 -3.88 -16.77 -14.09
N GLU A 211 -3.70 -16.37 -12.84
CA GLU A 211 -4.61 -16.60 -11.74
C GLU A 211 -5.56 -15.39 -11.55
N SER A 212 -6.82 -15.63 -11.14
CA SER A 212 -7.69 -14.57 -10.67
C SER A 212 -7.40 -14.23 -9.20
N ALA A 213 -7.77 -13.03 -8.76
CA ALA A 213 -7.57 -12.63 -7.36
C ALA A 213 -8.33 -13.54 -6.38
N GLU A 214 -9.56 -13.98 -6.73
CA GLU A 214 -10.35 -14.88 -5.90
C GLU A 214 -9.71 -16.28 -5.82
N ALA A 215 -9.11 -16.76 -6.91
CA ALA A 215 -8.39 -18.04 -6.92
C ALA A 215 -7.14 -17.94 -6.04
N ALA A 216 -6.39 -16.82 -6.13
CA ALA A 216 -5.25 -16.55 -5.26
C ALA A 216 -5.64 -16.55 -3.78
N VAL A 217 -6.77 -15.91 -3.41
CA VAL A 217 -7.29 -15.94 -2.03
C VAL A 217 -7.53 -17.37 -1.57
N ALA A 218 -8.17 -18.22 -2.39
CA ALA A 218 -8.47 -19.60 -2.02
C ALA A 218 -7.19 -20.47 -1.92
N ARG A 219 -6.22 -20.25 -2.82
CA ARG A 219 -4.94 -20.96 -2.83
C ARG A 219 -4.11 -20.58 -1.60
N GLU A 220 -3.87 -19.28 -1.36
CA GLU A 220 -3.06 -18.79 -0.24
C GLU A 220 -3.62 -19.28 1.11
N VAL A 221 -4.93 -19.19 1.33
CA VAL A 221 -5.54 -19.70 2.57
C VAL A 221 -5.32 -21.22 2.73
N ARG A 222 -5.37 -21.98 1.63
CA ARG A 222 -5.11 -23.41 1.68
C ARG A 222 -3.64 -23.72 1.94
N GLU A 223 -2.72 -22.99 1.32
CA GLU A 223 -1.27 -23.18 1.47
C GLU A 223 -0.80 -22.74 2.86
N GLU A 224 -1.19 -21.55 3.31
CA GLU A 224 -0.72 -20.98 4.56
C GLU A 224 -1.31 -21.65 5.82
N VAL A 225 -2.61 -22.04 5.79
CA VAL A 225 -3.32 -22.54 6.99
C VAL A 225 -4.15 -23.80 6.77
N GLY A 226 -4.17 -24.38 5.57
CA GLY A 226 -4.69 -25.73 5.29
C GLY A 226 -6.23 -25.87 5.31
N ILE A 227 -7.00 -24.81 5.22
CA ILE A 227 -8.46 -24.83 5.25
C ILE A 227 -9.08 -24.46 3.91
N ALA A 228 -10.36 -24.84 3.73
CA ALA A 228 -11.19 -24.38 2.63
C ALA A 228 -12.03 -23.15 3.03
N ILE A 229 -12.31 -22.30 2.06
CA ILE A 229 -13.10 -21.09 2.26
C ILE A 229 -14.16 -20.93 1.17
N ARG A 230 -15.18 -20.12 1.47
CA ARG A 230 -16.26 -19.73 0.57
C ARG A 230 -16.62 -18.26 0.78
N ASP A 231 -17.58 -17.76 0.03
CA ASP A 231 -18.10 -16.40 0.13
C ASP A 231 -16.95 -15.34 0.05
N ILE A 232 -16.01 -15.55 -0.89
CA ILE A 232 -14.89 -14.63 -1.12
C ILE A 232 -15.46 -13.32 -1.66
N ARG A 233 -15.19 -12.19 -0.97
CA ARG A 233 -15.72 -10.86 -1.32
C ARG A 233 -14.60 -9.84 -1.34
N TYR A 234 -14.54 -9.07 -2.41
CA TYR A 234 -13.61 -7.94 -2.51
C TYR A 234 -14.05 -6.82 -1.56
N ALA A 235 -13.11 -6.31 -0.75
CA ALA A 235 -13.36 -5.29 0.25
C ALA A 235 -12.74 -3.93 -0.11
N GLY A 236 -11.69 -3.90 -0.94
CA GLY A 236 -11.02 -2.66 -1.33
C GLY A 236 -9.56 -2.91 -1.73
N SER A 237 -8.85 -1.88 -2.17
CA SER A 237 -7.43 -2.00 -2.52
C SER A 237 -6.59 -0.86 -1.96
N GLN A 238 -5.31 -1.12 -1.74
CA GLN A 238 -4.35 -0.14 -1.26
C GLN A 238 -3.00 -0.30 -1.97
N PRO A 239 -2.44 0.80 -2.52
CA PRO A 239 -1.05 0.82 -2.96
C PRO A 239 -0.11 0.50 -1.80
N HIS A 240 0.85 -0.39 -2.04
CA HIS A 240 1.89 -0.76 -1.08
C HIS A 240 3.26 -0.68 -1.77
N PRO A 241 3.80 0.55 -1.98
CA PRO A 241 5.02 0.77 -2.76
C PRO A 241 6.30 0.35 -2.01
N PHE A 242 6.30 -0.86 -1.44
CA PHE A 242 7.38 -1.45 -0.66
C PHE A 242 7.66 -2.90 -1.12
N PRO A 243 8.19 -3.11 -2.34
CA PRO A 243 8.59 -2.08 -3.30
C PRO A 243 7.51 -1.67 -4.32
N ALA A 244 6.52 -2.50 -4.66
CA ALA A 244 5.68 -2.28 -5.84
C ALA A 244 4.32 -3.01 -5.78
N SER A 245 3.82 -3.40 -4.61
CA SER A 245 2.57 -4.17 -4.53
C SER A 245 1.33 -3.28 -4.62
N LEU A 246 0.27 -3.85 -5.21
CA LEU A 246 -1.09 -3.41 -5.02
C LEU A 246 -1.82 -4.46 -4.20
N MET A 247 -2.13 -4.12 -2.95
CA MET A 247 -2.87 -5.01 -2.06
C MET A 247 -4.35 -4.99 -2.41
N LEU A 248 -4.91 -6.15 -2.72
CA LEU A 248 -6.32 -6.38 -3.00
C LEU A 248 -6.94 -7.05 -1.77
N GLY A 249 -7.75 -6.31 -1.03
CA GLY A 249 -8.36 -6.74 0.22
C GLY A 249 -9.62 -7.57 -0.01
N PHE A 250 -9.72 -8.68 0.72
CA PHE A 250 -10.87 -9.57 0.68
C PHE A 250 -11.34 -9.96 2.07
N SER A 251 -12.60 -10.34 2.19
CA SER A 251 -13.14 -11.16 3.27
C SER A 251 -13.52 -12.52 2.71
N ALA A 252 -13.41 -13.56 3.54
CA ALA A 252 -13.83 -14.91 3.18
C ALA A 252 -14.34 -15.66 4.42
N ARG A 253 -15.23 -16.63 4.21
CA ARG A 253 -15.80 -17.44 5.29
C ARG A 253 -15.23 -18.85 5.25
N LEU A 254 -14.95 -19.41 6.42
CA LEU A 254 -14.59 -20.83 6.56
C LEU A 254 -15.63 -21.72 5.86
N ASP A 255 -15.16 -22.77 5.17
CA ASP A 255 -15.95 -23.83 4.59
C ASP A 255 -15.50 -25.21 5.12
N GLY A 256 -16.27 -25.79 6.05
CA GLY A 256 -15.99 -27.09 6.64
C GLY A 256 -15.13 -27.09 7.91
N ASP A 257 -14.05 -27.89 7.95
CA ASP A 257 -13.22 -28.15 9.12
C ASP A 257 -12.39 -26.91 9.52
N PRO A 258 -12.48 -26.38 10.76
CA PRO A 258 -11.74 -25.25 11.25
C PRO A 258 -10.28 -25.58 11.65
N THR A 259 -9.84 -26.82 11.52
CA THR A 259 -8.50 -27.26 11.98
C THR A 259 -7.40 -26.66 11.11
N LEU A 260 -6.61 -25.76 11.68
CA LEU A 260 -5.50 -25.14 10.97
C LEU A 260 -4.30 -26.09 10.85
N ARG A 261 -3.68 -26.07 9.66
CA ARG A 261 -2.46 -26.84 9.34
C ARG A 261 -1.47 -25.92 8.66
N ILE A 262 -0.48 -25.44 9.43
CA ILE A 262 0.58 -24.58 8.93
C ILE A 262 1.79 -25.42 8.50
N ASP A 263 2.46 -24.98 7.45
CA ASP A 263 3.68 -25.67 6.92
C ASP A 263 4.95 -25.32 7.71
N GLY A 264 4.92 -24.21 8.47
CA GLY A 264 6.03 -23.74 9.29
C GLY A 264 7.11 -22.95 8.53
N SER A 265 6.96 -22.76 7.22
CA SER A 265 7.91 -22.00 6.38
C SER A 265 7.51 -20.52 6.23
N GLU A 266 6.33 -20.26 5.68
CA GLU A 266 5.81 -18.92 5.48
C GLU A 266 5.00 -18.44 6.69
N ILE A 267 4.23 -19.34 7.29
CA ILE A 267 3.48 -19.12 8.52
C ILE A 267 4.03 -20.03 9.61
N VAL A 268 4.51 -19.43 10.70
CA VAL A 268 5.05 -20.15 11.87
C VAL A 268 4.08 -20.22 13.03
N GLU A 269 3.03 -19.40 13.00
CA GLU A 269 1.98 -19.36 14.03
C GLU A 269 0.68 -18.85 13.42
N ALA A 270 -0.43 -19.55 13.65
CA ALA A 270 -1.76 -19.11 13.25
C ALA A 270 -2.80 -19.58 14.26
N GLY A 271 -3.89 -18.84 14.39
CA GLY A 271 -4.97 -19.19 15.30
C GLY A 271 -6.28 -18.51 14.95
N TRP A 272 -7.36 -19.05 15.51
CA TRP A 272 -8.66 -18.42 15.56
C TRP A 272 -8.74 -17.50 16.77
N PHE A 273 -9.03 -16.22 16.54
CA PHE A 273 -9.12 -15.20 17.56
C PHE A 273 -10.53 -14.61 17.60
N SER A 274 -11.10 -14.54 18.80
CA SER A 274 -12.41 -13.94 19.02
C SER A 274 -12.38 -12.42 18.86
N ARG A 275 -13.54 -11.81 18.54
CA ARG A 275 -13.68 -10.35 18.51
C ARG A 275 -13.20 -9.69 19.82
N ALA A 276 -13.44 -10.34 20.97
CA ALA A 276 -13.03 -9.81 22.27
C ALA A 276 -11.51 -9.79 22.44
N GLU A 277 -10.79 -10.80 21.98
CA GLU A 277 -9.32 -10.84 21.98
C GLU A 277 -8.75 -9.77 21.05
N VAL A 278 -9.25 -9.69 19.82
CA VAL A 278 -8.80 -8.71 18.84
C VAL A 278 -9.03 -7.27 19.31
N ARG A 279 -10.20 -6.95 19.90
CA ARG A 279 -10.50 -5.62 20.46
C ARG A 279 -9.59 -5.20 21.60
N ARG A 280 -9.05 -6.13 22.38
CA ARG A 280 -8.13 -5.84 23.51
C ARG A 280 -6.68 -5.73 23.09
N THR A 281 -6.37 -6.06 21.85
CA THR A 281 -4.98 -6.12 21.37
C THR A 281 -4.51 -4.73 20.89
N ALA A 282 -3.30 -4.36 21.30
CA ALA A 282 -2.65 -3.11 20.93
C ALA A 282 -2.12 -3.15 19.48
N ASP A 283 -1.71 -2.00 18.99
CA ASP A 283 -1.00 -1.89 17.71
C ASP A 283 0.45 -2.39 17.82
N TRP A 284 1.03 -2.86 16.72
CA TRP A 284 2.45 -3.19 16.67
C TRP A 284 3.30 -2.00 17.09
N GLY A 285 4.15 -2.22 18.06
CA GLY A 285 5.01 -1.18 18.65
C GLY A 285 4.59 -0.72 20.04
N ALA A 286 3.35 -0.94 20.43
CA ALA A 286 2.83 -0.66 21.78
C ALA A 286 2.91 -1.88 22.72
N GLU A 287 3.59 -2.95 22.32
CA GLU A 287 3.66 -4.23 23.01
C GLU A 287 4.52 -4.13 24.29
N GLY A 288 3.88 -4.15 25.44
CA GLY A 288 4.54 -4.06 26.75
C GLY A 288 4.30 -5.24 27.68
N LEU A 289 3.84 -6.42 27.20
CA LEU A 289 3.38 -7.48 28.08
C LEU A 289 4.23 -8.77 27.99
N ALA A 290 4.55 -9.32 29.15
CA ALA A 290 5.26 -10.58 29.34
C ALA A 290 4.45 -11.78 28.88
N ASP A 291 5.17 -12.87 28.55
CA ASP A 291 4.66 -14.10 27.96
C ASP A 291 3.93 -15.01 28.95
N PRO A 292 2.67 -15.38 28.73
CA PRO A 292 2.13 -16.60 29.33
C PRO A 292 2.38 -17.77 28.37
N ALA A 293 2.99 -18.83 28.88
CA ALA A 293 3.28 -20.02 28.12
C ALA A 293 2.01 -20.73 27.62
N GLY A 294 1.94 -21.09 26.31
CA GLY A 294 1.18 -22.24 25.87
C GLY A 294 0.06 -22.09 24.86
N ALA A 295 -0.27 -20.92 24.32
CA ALA A 295 -1.19 -20.77 23.18
C ALA A 295 -0.75 -19.61 22.26
N PRO A 296 -1.20 -19.54 20.98
CA PRO A 296 -0.94 -18.38 20.14
C PRO A 296 -1.43 -17.14 20.88
N THR A 297 -0.51 -16.30 21.32
CA THR A 297 -0.86 -15.12 22.12
C THR A 297 -0.85 -13.91 21.21
N LEU A 298 -2.04 -13.40 20.87
CA LEU A 298 -2.17 -12.16 20.12
C LEU A 298 -1.76 -10.96 20.99
N ARG A 299 -0.68 -10.27 20.62
CA ARG A 299 -0.13 -9.11 21.36
C ARG A 299 -0.16 -7.82 20.57
N GLY A 300 -0.08 -7.91 19.24
CA GLY A 300 -0.04 -6.76 18.37
C GLY A 300 -0.70 -7.00 17.02
N LEU A 301 -1.45 -5.99 16.58
CA LEU A 301 -2.12 -5.93 15.26
C LEU A 301 -1.39 -4.96 14.34
N PRO A 302 -1.51 -5.11 13.01
CA PRO A 302 -0.96 -4.17 12.05
C PRO A 302 -1.36 -2.72 12.37
N SER A 303 -0.49 -1.77 12.03
CA SER A 303 -0.77 -0.35 12.21
C SER A 303 -2.03 0.07 11.45
N THR A 304 -2.66 1.15 11.89
CA THR A 304 -3.86 1.72 11.26
C THR A 304 -3.65 2.09 9.79
N MET A 305 -2.40 2.31 9.36
CA MET A 305 -2.05 2.59 7.97
C MET A 305 -2.29 1.39 7.03
N SER A 306 -2.27 0.16 7.56
CA SER A 306 -2.38 -1.05 6.76
C SER A 306 -3.82 -1.40 6.40
N ILE A 307 -4.07 -1.80 5.15
CA ILE A 307 -5.35 -2.39 4.74
C ILE A 307 -5.69 -3.64 5.57
N ALA A 308 -4.69 -4.39 6.05
CA ALA A 308 -4.89 -5.50 6.99
C ALA A 308 -5.66 -5.05 8.24
N ARG A 309 -5.27 -3.91 8.83
CA ARG A 309 -5.95 -3.35 9.99
C ARG A 309 -7.38 -2.91 9.66
N GLN A 310 -7.59 -2.36 8.48
CA GLN A 310 -8.92 -1.94 8.05
C GLN A 310 -9.86 -3.13 7.86
N LEU A 311 -9.38 -4.23 7.26
CA LEU A 311 -10.13 -5.49 7.17
C LEU A 311 -10.52 -6.01 8.56
N ILE A 312 -9.59 -5.99 9.52
CA ILE A 312 -9.86 -6.38 10.91
C ILE A 312 -10.91 -5.45 11.53
N ASN A 313 -10.78 -4.12 11.37
CA ASN A 313 -11.72 -3.17 11.93
C ASN A 313 -13.13 -3.30 11.31
N SER A 314 -13.23 -3.52 9.99
CA SER A 314 -14.50 -3.78 9.31
C SER A 314 -15.19 -5.03 9.87
N TRP A 315 -14.43 -6.12 10.06
CA TRP A 315 -14.95 -7.33 10.68
C TRP A 315 -15.38 -7.11 12.14
N LEU A 316 -14.64 -6.32 12.93
CA LEU A 316 -15.04 -5.98 14.30
C LEU A 316 -16.31 -5.12 14.37
N ALA A 317 -16.57 -4.30 13.36
CA ALA A 317 -17.75 -3.43 13.26
C ALA A 317 -18.99 -4.14 12.71
N ALA A 318 -18.80 -5.18 11.88
CA ALA A 318 -19.91 -5.97 11.37
C ALA A 318 -20.54 -6.77 12.52
N GLU A 319 -21.85 -6.68 12.66
CA GLU A 319 -22.63 -7.56 13.53
C GLU A 319 -22.80 -8.92 12.85
N ASP A 320 -22.81 -10.02 13.63
CA ASP A 320 -23.01 -11.37 13.12
C ASP A 320 -24.44 -11.58 12.59
#